data_15f16390e0565b8ff2c11887a5b8771c
#
_entry.id   15f16390e0565b8ff2c11887a5b8771c
#
_cell.length_a   1.000
_cell.length_b   1.000
_cell.length_c   1.000
_cell.angle_alpha   90.00
_cell.angle_beta   90.00
_cell.angle_gamma   90.00
#
_symmetry.space_group_name_H-M   'P 1'
#
loop_
_entity.id
_entity.type
_entity.pdbx_description
1 polymer ?
#
loop_
_entity_poly.entity_id
_entity_poly.type
_entity_poly.pdbx_seq_one_letter_code
_entity_poly.pdbx_strand_id
1 'polypeptide(L)'
;ASRESLRSEDEFVTWAESNRSGQPPLGRASGADGLAADQSAAVASVLGSRSRVVIFQGDAGTGKTTSLKQIAEGIERSGGRVFGCAPSAGATDVLRKELTADADTLKQLLVNPALQHATRGRVLIVDEAGLVSVREMRDLCRLAAANDNRLLLVGDIKQHNSVEAGDAVRCLQKYARVPVVQLTE
;
A
#
# COMPACT_ATOMS: atom_id res chain seq x y z
N ALA A 1 17.49 3.43 18.24
CA ALA A 1 17.38 2.54 17.07
C ALA A 1 18.67 1.76 16.89
N SER A 2 18.56 0.48 16.55
CA SER A 2 19.70 -0.37 16.29
C SER A 2 20.36 0.00 14.95
N ARG A 3 21.62 -0.40 14.76
CA ARG A 3 22.30 -0.26 13.47
C ARG A 3 21.55 -0.98 12.35
N GLU A 4 21.01 -2.16 12.65
CA GLU A 4 20.22 -2.94 11.70
C GLU A 4 18.97 -2.19 11.29
N SER A 5 18.25 -1.59 12.24
CA SER A 5 17.07 -0.77 11.94
C SER A 5 17.41 0.42 11.07
N LEU A 6 18.49 1.13 11.38
CA LEU A 6 18.90 2.29 10.58
C LEU A 6 19.31 1.91 9.15
N ARG A 7 20.00 0.78 8.99
CA ARG A 7 20.36 0.26 7.66
C ARG A 7 19.12 -0.16 6.88
N SER A 8 18.17 -0.78 7.55
CA SER A 8 16.91 -1.19 6.91
C SER A 8 16.11 0.02 6.45
N GLU A 9 16.03 1.05 7.29
CA GLU A 9 15.38 2.31 6.92
C GLU A 9 16.05 2.95 5.71
N ASP A 10 17.37 3.07 5.73
CA ASP A 10 18.14 3.63 4.61
C ASP A 10 17.88 2.86 3.32
N GLU A 11 17.84 1.54 3.40
CA GLU A 11 17.63 0.70 2.22
C GLU A 11 16.28 0.95 1.58
N PHE A 12 15.19 0.82 2.35
CA PHE A 12 13.87 0.96 1.74
C PHE A 12 13.53 2.42 1.42
N VAL A 13 14.02 3.37 2.19
CA VAL A 13 13.83 4.80 1.88
C VAL A 13 14.53 5.17 0.57
N THR A 14 15.77 4.76 0.39
CA THR A 14 16.53 5.00 -0.84
C THR A 14 15.85 4.37 -2.04
N TRP A 15 15.40 3.13 -1.90
CA TRP A 15 14.69 2.44 -2.98
C TRP A 15 13.38 3.16 -3.35
N ALA A 16 12.58 3.51 -2.36
CA ALA A 16 11.29 4.17 -2.59
C ALA A 16 11.48 5.58 -3.20
N GLU A 17 12.46 6.32 -2.71
CA GLU A 17 12.78 7.64 -3.26
C GLU A 17 13.19 7.55 -4.72
N SER A 18 14.03 6.57 -5.07
CA SER A 18 14.50 6.36 -6.43
C SER A 18 13.39 5.90 -7.38
N ASN A 19 12.27 5.45 -6.85
CA ASN A 19 11.15 4.90 -7.61
C ASN A 19 9.87 5.74 -7.49
N ARG A 20 9.99 7.04 -7.18
CA ARG A 20 8.82 7.93 -7.06
C ARG A 20 8.16 8.26 -8.39
N SER A 21 8.82 8.03 -9.49
CA SER A 21 8.31 8.32 -10.82
C SER A 21 8.77 7.25 -11.81
N GLY A 22 8.28 7.32 -13.03
CA GLY A 22 8.71 6.41 -14.10
C GLY A 22 7.83 5.20 -14.28
N GLN A 23 6.89 4.94 -13.40
CA GLN A 23 5.91 3.87 -13.58
C GLN A 23 4.73 4.37 -14.42
N PRO A 24 4.03 3.48 -15.13
CA PRO A 24 2.76 3.86 -15.73
C PRO A 24 1.74 4.17 -14.64
N PRO A 25 0.64 4.88 -14.93
CA PRO A 25 -0.44 5.02 -13.95
C PRO A 25 -0.90 3.66 -13.45
N LEU A 26 -1.29 3.58 -12.18
CA LEU A 26 -1.81 2.33 -11.59
C LEU A 26 -3.05 1.85 -12.31
N GLY A 27 -3.90 2.76 -12.75
CA GLY A 27 -5.14 2.40 -13.42
C GLY A 27 -5.90 3.62 -13.90
N ARG A 28 -7.17 3.40 -14.25
CA ARG A 28 -8.05 4.44 -14.73
C ARG A 28 -9.24 4.59 -13.81
N ALA A 29 -9.53 5.82 -13.42
CA ALA A 29 -10.76 6.11 -12.67
C ALA A 29 -11.97 5.96 -13.57
N SER A 30 -13.08 5.47 -13.00
CA SER A 30 -14.38 5.53 -13.64
C SER A 30 -14.96 6.93 -13.44
N GLY A 31 -15.54 7.53 -14.46
CA GLY A 31 -16.20 8.82 -14.33
C GLY A 31 -17.54 8.76 -13.60
N ALA A 32 -18.04 7.55 -13.27
CA ALA A 32 -19.35 7.34 -12.68
C ALA A 32 -19.27 6.32 -11.54
N ASP A 33 -18.51 6.65 -10.51
CA ASP A 33 -18.24 5.74 -9.39
C ASP A 33 -19.23 5.88 -8.23
N GLY A 34 -20.10 6.89 -8.24
CA GLY A 34 -21.05 7.15 -7.17
C GLY A 34 -20.42 7.64 -5.87
N LEU A 35 -19.14 7.99 -5.89
CA LEU A 35 -18.42 8.49 -4.75
C LEU A 35 -18.67 9.98 -4.52
N ALA A 36 -18.47 10.43 -3.29
CA ALA A 36 -18.38 11.84 -2.99
C ALA A 36 -17.18 12.46 -3.71
N ALA A 37 -17.21 13.79 -3.93
CA ALA A 37 -16.20 14.47 -4.74
C ALA A 37 -14.77 14.28 -4.19
N ASP A 38 -14.59 14.32 -2.89
CA ASP A 38 -13.28 14.11 -2.24
C ASP A 38 -12.80 12.67 -2.38
N GLN A 39 -13.72 11.70 -2.31
CA GLN A 39 -13.40 10.29 -2.54
C GLN A 39 -13.00 10.05 -3.99
N SER A 40 -13.73 10.60 -4.92
CA SER A 40 -13.42 10.49 -6.36
C SER A 40 -12.05 11.11 -6.67
N ALA A 41 -11.75 12.27 -6.10
CA ALA A 41 -10.47 12.93 -6.27
C ALA A 41 -9.32 12.08 -5.69
N ALA A 42 -9.52 11.48 -4.52
CA ALA A 42 -8.51 10.61 -3.91
C ALA A 42 -8.27 9.35 -4.75
N VAL A 43 -9.32 8.70 -5.21
CA VAL A 43 -9.23 7.52 -6.09
C VAL A 43 -8.47 7.87 -7.37
N ALA A 44 -8.81 8.98 -8.03
CA ALA A 44 -8.13 9.42 -9.25
C ALA A 44 -6.66 9.72 -8.99
N SER A 45 -6.33 10.32 -7.86
CA SER A 45 -4.96 10.63 -7.48
C SER A 45 -4.12 9.37 -7.27
N VAL A 46 -4.67 8.37 -6.59
CA VAL A 46 -3.98 7.07 -6.41
C VAL A 46 -3.78 6.37 -7.75
N LEU A 47 -4.84 6.27 -8.55
CA LEU A 47 -4.79 5.57 -9.84
C LEU A 47 -3.86 6.25 -10.83
N GLY A 48 -3.74 7.58 -10.79
CA GLY A 48 -2.86 8.34 -11.65
C GLY A 48 -1.40 8.34 -11.22
N SER A 49 -1.07 7.80 -10.04
CA SER A 49 0.29 7.83 -9.53
C SER A 49 1.25 7.05 -10.41
N ARG A 50 2.45 7.61 -10.59
CA ARG A 50 3.56 6.99 -11.31
C ARG A 50 4.68 6.53 -10.39
N SER A 51 4.42 6.53 -9.09
CA SER A 51 5.34 6.06 -8.07
C SER A 51 5.16 4.56 -7.84
N ARG A 52 6.26 3.89 -7.54
CA ARG A 52 6.19 2.47 -7.18
C ARG A 52 5.50 2.27 -5.83
N VAL A 53 5.63 3.22 -4.92
CA VAL A 53 4.99 3.20 -3.61
C VAL A 53 4.06 4.40 -3.48
N VAL A 54 2.82 4.16 -3.06
CA VAL A 54 1.83 5.20 -2.79
C VAL A 54 1.25 4.94 -1.41
N ILE A 55 1.09 5.98 -0.61
CA ILE A 55 0.44 5.91 0.70
C ILE A 55 -0.97 6.48 0.57
N PHE A 56 -1.96 5.72 0.99
CA PHE A 56 -3.36 6.14 1.02
C PHE A 56 -3.83 6.16 2.47
N GLN A 57 -4.16 7.33 2.96
CA GLN A 57 -4.53 7.55 4.35
C GLN A 57 -5.93 8.09 4.46
N GLY A 58 -6.66 7.63 5.47
CA GLY A 58 -7.97 8.15 5.80
C GLY A 58 -8.31 7.82 7.24
N ASP A 59 -9.11 8.67 7.87
CA ASP A 59 -9.62 8.40 9.21
C ASP A 59 -10.74 7.36 9.15
N ALA A 60 -11.01 6.73 10.28
CA ALA A 60 -12.15 5.83 10.42
C ALA A 60 -13.44 6.59 10.05
N GLY A 61 -14.29 5.95 9.24
CA GLY A 61 -15.56 6.54 8.83
C GLY A 61 -15.49 7.50 7.64
N THR A 62 -14.33 7.64 6.96
CA THR A 62 -14.20 8.52 5.79
C THR A 62 -14.57 7.84 4.46
N GLY A 63 -15.02 6.59 4.50
CA GLY A 63 -15.30 5.84 3.26
C GLY A 63 -14.07 5.25 2.60
N LYS A 64 -13.05 4.96 3.40
CA LYS A 64 -11.77 4.41 2.91
C LYS A 64 -11.96 3.08 2.19
N THR A 65 -12.77 2.18 2.73
CA THR A 65 -13.06 0.88 2.12
C THR A 65 -13.72 1.02 0.75
N THR A 66 -14.70 1.91 0.65
CA THR A 66 -15.40 2.18 -0.62
C THR A 66 -14.42 2.73 -1.66
N SER A 67 -13.55 3.66 -1.26
CA SER A 67 -12.52 4.21 -2.13
C SER A 67 -11.53 3.13 -2.56
N LEU A 68 -11.10 2.24 -1.65
CA LEU A 68 -10.20 1.13 -1.99
C LEU A 68 -10.80 0.18 -3.01
N LYS A 69 -12.09 -0.10 -2.93
CA LYS A 69 -12.78 -0.92 -3.94
C LYS A 69 -12.69 -0.28 -5.31
N GLN A 70 -12.91 1.02 -5.39
CA GLN A 70 -12.82 1.76 -6.66
C GLN A 70 -11.38 1.78 -7.19
N ILE A 71 -10.40 1.90 -6.31
CA ILE A 71 -9.00 1.82 -6.69
C ILE A 71 -8.68 0.44 -7.27
N ALA A 72 -9.07 -0.64 -6.58
CA ALA A 72 -8.83 -2.01 -7.02
C ALA A 72 -9.50 -2.27 -8.38
N GLU A 73 -10.75 -1.84 -8.56
CA GLU A 73 -11.46 -1.96 -9.83
C GLU A 73 -10.79 -1.17 -10.94
N GLY A 74 -10.28 0.03 -10.63
CA GLY A 74 -9.56 0.85 -11.60
C GLY A 74 -8.25 0.21 -12.05
N ILE A 75 -7.54 -0.45 -11.16
CA ILE A 75 -6.33 -1.22 -11.48
C ILE A 75 -6.69 -2.39 -12.41
N GLU A 76 -7.71 -3.15 -12.06
CA GLU A 76 -8.12 -4.31 -12.85
C GLU A 76 -8.68 -3.91 -14.21
N ARG A 77 -9.41 -2.81 -14.28
CA ARG A 77 -9.95 -2.25 -15.52
C ARG A 77 -8.85 -1.90 -16.52
N SER A 78 -7.67 -1.57 -16.02
CA SER A 78 -6.51 -1.23 -16.83
C SER A 78 -5.60 -2.43 -17.14
N GLY A 79 -6.04 -3.63 -16.80
CA GLY A 79 -5.30 -4.86 -17.05
C GLY A 79 -4.37 -5.29 -15.93
N GLY A 80 -4.31 -4.54 -14.84
CA GLY A 80 -3.53 -4.91 -13.65
C GLY A 80 -4.29 -5.90 -12.76
N ARG A 81 -3.60 -6.41 -11.75
CA ARG A 81 -4.18 -7.30 -10.75
C ARG A 81 -3.73 -6.86 -9.38
N VAL A 82 -4.59 -7.06 -8.39
CA VAL A 82 -4.31 -6.70 -7.00
C VAL A 82 -4.14 -7.94 -6.13
N PHE A 83 -3.38 -7.78 -5.07
CA PHE A 83 -3.28 -8.76 -3.99
C PHE A 83 -3.33 -7.99 -2.67
N GLY A 84 -4.18 -8.42 -1.76
CA GLY A 84 -4.34 -7.77 -0.46
C GLY A 84 -3.53 -8.46 0.62
N CYS A 85 -2.90 -7.70 1.50
CA CYS A 85 -2.30 -8.24 2.69
C CYS A 85 -2.41 -7.26 3.88
N ALA A 86 -2.29 -7.81 5.07
CA ALA A 86 -2.35 -7.03 6.30
C ALA A 86 -1.52 -7.73 7.38
N PRO A 87 -1.06 -6.99 8.40
CA PRO A 87 -0.29 -7.58 9.50
C PRO A 87 -1.07 -8.59 10.33
N SER A 88 -2.40 -8.46 10.43
CA SER A 88 -3.23 -9.37 11.23
C SER A 88 -4.10 -10.27 10.36
N ALA A 89 -4.44 -11.44 10.89
CA ALA A 89 -5.37 -12.36 10.23
C ALA A 89 -6.78 -11.76 10.13
N GLY A 90 -7.22 -11.04 11.16
CA GLY A 90 -8.53 -10.39 11.17
C GLY A 90 -8.68 -9.34 10.07
N ALA A 91 -7.70 -8.47 9.92
CA ALA A 91 -7.70 -7.47 8.85
C ALA A 91 -7.63 -8.13 7.47
N THR A 92 -6.88 -9.21 7.34
CA THR A 92 -6.79 -9.98 6.10
C THR A 92 -8.14 -10.58 5.71
N ASP A 93 -8.89 -11.11 6.68
CA ASP A 93 -10.23 -11.65 6.43
C ASP A 93 -11.19 -10.56 5.94
N VAL A 94 -11.09 -9.36 6.49
CA VAL A 94 -11.87 -8.21 6.02
C VAL A 94 -11.52 -7.88 4.57
N LEU A 95 -10.23 -7.87 4.22
CA LEU A 95 -9.79 -7.64 2.85
C LEU A 95 -10.36 -8.69 1.87
N ARG A 96 -10.37 -9.96 2.28
CA ARG A 96 -10.94 -11.03 1.43
C ARG A 96 -12.41 -10.82 1.15
N LYS A 97 -13.15 -10.38 2.15
CA LYS A 97 -14.61 -10.18 2.03
C LYS A 97 -14.96 -8.90 1.29
N GLU A 98 -14.22 -7.83 1.53
CA GLU A 98 -14.64 -6.51 1.10
C GLU A 98 -13.86 -5.97 -0.09
N LEU A 99 -12.67 -6.48 -0.38
CA LEU A 99 -11.83 -5.92 -1.42
C LEU A 99 -11.46 -6.91 -2.51
N THR A 100 -10.81 -8.00 -2.15
CA THR A 100 -10.33 -9.00 -3.11
C THR A 100 -10.20 -10.37 -2.44
N ALA A 101 -10.64 -11.41 -3.14
CA ALA A 101 -10.50 -12.78 -2.66
C ALA A 101 -9.03 -13.20 -2.55
N ASP A 102 -8.16 -12.60 -3.37
CA ASP A 102 -6.73 -12.85 -3.35
C ASP A 102 -6.08 -12.02 -2.24
N ALA A 103 -5.99 -12.57 -1.06
CA ALA A 103 -5.38 -11.92 0.09
C ALA A 103 -4.77 -12.93 1.04
N ASP A 104 -3.73 -12.53 1.73
CA ASP A 104 -3.13 -13.31 2.81
C ASP A 104 -2.46 -12.36 3.81
N THR A 105 -1.96 -12.89 4.91
CA THR A 105 -1.23 -12.06 5.87
C THR A 105 0.10 -11.59 5.27
N LEU A 106 0.56 -10.44 5.72
CA LEU A 106 1.87 -9.93 5.33
C LEU A 106 2.97 -10.95 5.64
N LYS A 107 2.89 -11.59 6.80
CA LYS A 107 3.87 -12.61 7.20
C LYS A 107 3.93 -13.76 6.20
N GLN A 108 2.77 -14.27 5.75
CA GLN A 108 2.74 -15.34 4.75
C GLN A 108 3.36 -14.87 3.43
N LEU A 109 3.04 -13.68 2.99
CA LEU A 109 3.63 -13.15 1.76
C LEU A 109 5.15 -13.07 1.87
N LEU A 110 5.69 -12.66 3.02
CA LEU A 110 7.13 -12.49 3.19
C LEU A 110 7.91 -13.80 3.36
N VAL A 111 7.25 -14.89 3.73
CA VAL A 111 7.94 -16.17 4.00
C VAL A 111 7.59 -17.29 3.01
N ASN A 112 6.63 -17.09 2.13
CA ASN A 112 6.13 -18.15 1.24
C ASN A 112 6.53 -17.87 -0.22
N PRO A 113 7.56 -18.57 -0.75
CA PRO A 113 8.02 -18.34 -2.12
C PRO A 113 6.95 -18.59 -3.19
N ALA A 114 6.07 -19.58 -2.99
CA ALA A 114 5.00 -19.85 -3.93
C ALA A 114 4.02 -18.68 -4.02
N LEU A 115 3.71 -18.07 -2.87
CA LEU A 115 2.83 -16.91 -2.82
C LEU A 115 3.49 -15.69 -3.46
N GLN A 116 4.79 -15.50 -3.21
CA GLN A 116 5.57 -14.43 -3.84
C GLN A 116 5.56 -14.57 -5.37
N HIS A 117 5.75 -15.78 -5.86
CA HIS A 117 5.69 -16.06 -7.29
C HIS A 117 4.29 -15.77 -7.87
N ALA A 118 3.24 -16.20 -7.17
CA ALA A 118 1.87 -15.98 -7.60
C ALA A 118 1.48 -14.50 -7.66
N THR A 119 2.12 -13.65 -6.86
CA THR A 119 1.82 -12.21 -6.81
C THR A 119 2.72 -11.37 -7.70
N ARG A 120 3.56 -11.98 -8.51
CA ARG A 120 4.51 -11.28 -9.36
C ARG A 120 3.81 -10.28 -10.28
N GLY A 121 4.33 -9.06 -10.32
CA GLY A 121 3.80 -7.98 -11.15
C GLY A 121 2.50 -7.36 -10.68
N ARG A 122 1.92 -7.85 -9.59
CA ARG A 122 0.66 -7.31 -9.06
C ARG A 122 0.89 -6.08 -8.21
N VAL A 123 -0.19 -5.32 -8.02
CA VAL A 123 -0.23 -4.26 -7.01
C VAL A 123 -0.55 -4.89 -5.66
N LEU A 124 0.35 -4.71 -4.70
CA LEU A 124 0.14 -5.19 -3.33
C LEU A 124 -0.55 -4.08 -2.52
N ILE A 125 -1.77 -4.34 -2.09
CA ILE A 125 -2.51 -3.43 -1.22
C ILE A 125 -2.27 -3.89 0.22
N VAL A 126 -1.54 -3.10 0.98
CA VAL A 126 -1.15 -3.43 2.35
C VAL A 126 -2.01 -2.61 3.31
N ASP A 127 -2.99 -3.22 3.94
CA ASP A 127 -3.82 -2.56 4.93
C ASP A 127 -3.15 -2.56 6.29
N GLU A 128 -3.57 -1.67 7.14
CA GLU A 128 -2.94 -1.41 8.45
C GLU A 128 -1.42 -1.21 8.33
N ALA A 129 -1.01 -0.47 7.31
CA ALA A 129 0.42 -0.28 7.00
C ALA A 129 1.18 0.39 8.14
N GLY A 130 0.51 1.16 9.00
CA GLY A 130 1.12 1.77 10.18
C GLY A 130 1.62 0.75 11.21
N LEU A 131 1.15 -0.50 11.14
CA LEU A 131 1.59 -1.57 12.04
C LEU A 131 2.75 -2.39 11.46
N VAL A 132 3.17 -2.11 10.25
CA VAL A 132 4.29 -2.80 9.61
C VAL A 132 5.60 -2.32 10.24
N SER A 133 6.42 -3.26 10.71
CA SER A 133 7.70 -2.93 11.32
C SER A 133 8.73 -2.49 10.26
N VAL A 134 9.81 -1.89 10.71
CA VAL A 134 10.93 -1.49 9.84
C VAL A 134 11.50 -2.70 9.10
N ARG A 135 11.66 -3.82 9.78
CA ARG A 135 12.18 -5.06 9.17
C ARG A 135 11.22 -5.59 8.11
N GLU A 136 9.93 -5.64 8.44
CA GLU A 136 8.91 -6.10 7.48
C GLU A 136 8.81 -5.17 6.28
N MET A 137 8.90 -3.87 6.49
CA MET A 137 8.89 -2.89 5.38
C MET A 137 10.10 -3.08 4.47
N ARG A 138 11.29 -3.32 5.05
CA ARG A 138 12.49 -3.65 4.28
C ARG A 138 12.26 -4.88 3.41
N ASP A 139 11.75 -5.95 4.01
CA ASP A 139 11.52 -7.21 3.30
C ASP A 139 10.44 -7.06 2.22
N LEU A 140 9.40 -6.29 2.51
CA LEU A 140 8.33 -5.99 1.54
C LEU A 140 8.88 -5.21 0.34
N CYS A 141 9.70 -4.20 0.58
CA CYS A 141 10.31 -3.42 -0.49
C CYS A 141 11.31 -4.24 -1.31
N ARG A 142 12.07 -5.14 -0.66
CA ARG A 142 12.94 -6.08 -1.37
C ARG A 142 12.14 -7.02 -2.26
N LEU A 143 11.04 -7.53 -1.74
CA LEU A 143 10.14 -8.38 -2.53
C LEU A 143 9.59 -7.61 -3.72
N ALA A 144 9.08 -6.41 -3.50
CA ALA A 144 8.52 -5.58 -4.57
C ALA A 144 9.56 -5.29 -5.66
N ALA A 145 10.79 -5.00 -5.28
CA ALA A 145 11.88 -4.75 -6.23
C ALA A 145 12.19 -5.99 -7.07
N ALA A 146 12.25 -7.18 -6.44
CA ALA A 146 12.56 -8.44 -7.13
C ALA A 146 11.37 -8.97 -7.94
N ASN A 147 10.15 -8.67 -7.52
CA ASN A 147 8.91 -9.24 -8.04
C ASN A 147 8.13 -8.29 -8.94
N ASP A 148 8.68 -7.11 -9.18
CA ASP A 148 8.04 -6.04 -9.95
C ASP A 148 6.65 -5.68 -9.42
N ASN A 149 6.50 -5.61 -8.12
CA ASN A 149 5.26 -5.17 -7.51
C ASN A 149 5.24 -3.65 -7.34
N ARG A 150 4.04 -3.10 -7.36
CA ARG A 150 3.78 -1.76 -6.84
C ARG A 150 3.11 -1.89 -5.49
N LEU A 151 3.35 -0.94 -4.61
CA LEU A 151 2.84 -0.97 -3.24
C LEU A 151 1.85 0.15 -3.01
N LEU A 152 0.65 -0.21 -2.58
CA LEU A 152 -0.33 0.73 -2.05
C LEU A 152 -0.45 0.49 -0.56
N LEU A 153 0.11 1.39 0.22
CA LEU A 153 0.13 1.30 1.68
C LEU A 153 -1.04 2.08 2.25
N VAL A 154 -1.93 1.37 2.92
CA VAL A 154 -3.19 1.92 3.42
C VAL A 154 -3.15 1.99 4.93
N GLY A 155 -3.49 3.12 5.49
CA GLY A 155 -3.48 3.28 6.92
C GLY A 155 -4.31 4.45 7.42
N ASP A 156 -4.41 4.50 8.74
CA ASP A 156 -5.00 5.59 9.48
C ASP A 156 -3.88 6.31 10.22
N ILE A 157 -3.70 7.60 9.93
CA ILE A 157 -2.65 8.41 10.53
C ILE A 157 -2.76 8.48 12.05
N LYS A 158 -3.98 8.43 12.59
CA LYS A 158 -4.23 8.63 14.02
C LYS A 158 -3.98 7.40 14.88
N GLN A 159 -3.76 6.24 14.26
CA GLN A 159 -3.53 5.00 15.00
C GLN A 159 -2.06 4.72 15.29
N HIS A 160 -1.16 5.65 14.98
CA HIS A 160 0.28 5.48 15.13
C HIS A 160 0.74 5.84 16.56
N ASN A 161 0.25 5.14 17.56
CA ASN A 161 0.64 5.37 18.95
C ASN A 161 1.80 4.50 19.41
N SER A 162 2.21 3.54 18.62
CA SER A 162 3.36 2.69 18.91
C SER A 162 4.60 3.27 18.24
N VAL A 163 5.62 3.57 19.02
CA VAL A 163 6.87 4.19 18.57
C VAL A 163 7.60 3.32 17.54
N GLU A 164 7.39 2.01 17.57
CA GLU A 164 8.05 1.10 16.62
C GLU A 164 7.21 0.81 15.38
N ALA A 165 5.90 0.72 15.52
CA ALA A 165 5.01 0.28 14.46
C ALA A 165 4.76 1.34 13.38
N GLY A 166 4.68 2.63 13.75
CA GLY A 166 4.40 3.70 12.79
C GLY A 166 5.61 4.21 12.01
N ASP A 167 6.82 3.81 12.40
CA ASP A 167 8.05 4.43 11.92
C ASP A 167 8.35 4.12 10.46
N ALA A 168 8.03 2.92 9.97
CA ALA A 168 8.32 2.54 8.61
C ALA A 168 7.56 3.40 7.59
N VAL A 169 6.25 3.56 7.77
CA VAL A 169 5.44 4.41 6.89
C VAL A 169 5.85 5.87 7.01
N ARG A 170 6.13 6.32 8.23
CA ARG A 170 6.58 7.68 8.48
C ARG A 170 7.91 7.98 7.79
N CYS A 171 8.85 7.02 7.79
CA CYS A 171 10.11 7.15 7.07
C CYS A 171 9.89 7.29 5.57
N LEU A 172 8.99 6.49 5.00
CA LEU A 172 8.64 6.59 3.58
C LEU A 172 8.04 7.95 3.25
N GLN A 173 7.17 8.44 4.10
CA GLN A 173 6.51 9.73 3.90
C GLN A 173 7.49 10.88 4.02
N LYS A 174 8.31 10.90 5.07
CA LYS A 174 9.17 12.02 5.43
C LYS A 174 10.47 12.04 4.63
N TYR A 175 11.12 10.90 4.49
CA TYR A 175 12.46 10.83 3.91
C TYR A 175 12.49 10.39 2.46
N ALA A 176 11.65 9.44 2.07
CA ALA A 176 11.53 9.02 0.68
C ALA A 176 10.59 9.94 -0.12
N ARG A 177 9.77 10.69 0.54
CA ARG A 177 8.81 11.64 -0.06
C ARG A 177 7.90 10.96 -1.09
N VAL A 178 7.46 9.75 -0.77
CA VAL A 178 6.49 9.04 -1.61
C VAL A 178 5.16 9.79 -1.61
N PRO A 179 4.36 9.66 -2.68
CA PRO A 179 3.06 10.31 -2.73
C PRO A 179 2.16 9.85 -1.59
N VAL A 180 1.51 10.79 -0.95
CA VAL A 180 0.53 10.54 0.10
C VAL A 180 -0.79 11.12 -0.37
N VAL A 181 -1.80 10.27 -0.48
CA VAL A 181 -3.15 10.68 -0.80
C VAL A 181 -3.98 10.54 0.46
N GLN A 182 -4.55 11.65 0.92
CA GLN A 182 -5.38 11.67 2.12
C GLN A 182 -6.85 11.76 1.73
N LEU A 183 -7.65 10.90 2.35
CA LEU A 183 -9.09 10.99 2.27
C LEU A 183 -9.56 11.82 3.47
N THR A 184 -10.02 13.02 3.20
CA THR A 184 -10.67 13.90 4.17
C THR A 184 -12.16 13.85 3.92
N GLU A 185 -12.97 14.02 4.91
CA GLU A 185 -14.42 13.91 4.81
C GLU A 185 -15.07 14.49 3.57
#